data_1aea98524fa98e8d3b6b30f923aca1a6
#
_entry.id   1aea98524fa98e8d3b6b30f923aca1a6
#
_cell.length_a   1.000
_cell.length_b   1.000
_cell.length_c   1.000
_cell.angle_alpha   90.00
_cell.angle_beta   90.00
_cell.angle_gamma   90.00
#
_symmetry.space_group_name_H-M   'P 1'
#
loop_
_entity.id
_entity.type
_entity.pdbx_description
1 polymer ?
#
loop_
_entity_poly.entity_id
_entity_poly.type
_entity_poly.pdbx_seq_one_letter_code
_entity_poly.pdbx_strand_id
1 'polypeptide(L)'
;MTGSTDRNPVSRREDVVRYAGQRKCDNDKIDGIGFLSHRDHNGELSVNRLAGLAETDADAVAIIRSLCHLKIGSNGLWGQFNIGDAIDRLRDIADLDGVLCLADPLPAEDAYPDDPTHAVICPLPYDDGTEFADLVGDTLKNAVGNNYYPGRL
;
A
#
# COMPACT_ATOMS: atom_id res chain seq x y z
N MET A 1 -26.02 -0.08 -2.11
CA MET A 1 -25.10 -0.91 -1.40
C MET A 1 -23.71 -0.70 -1.89
N THR A 2 -22.89 -0.55 -1.03
CA THR A 2 -21.52 -0.27 -1.38
C THR A 2 -20.71 -1.55 -1.34
N GLY A 3 -19.65 -1.61 -2.13
CA GLY A 3 -18.72 -2.72 -2.10
C GLY A 3 -18.02 -2.91 -0.76
N SER A 4 -18.20 -1.96 0.18
CA SER A 4 -17.55 -2.05 1.49
C SER A 4 -17.99 -3.26 2.31
N THR A 5 -19.18 -3.81 2.04
CA THR A 5 -19.65 -5.02 2.71
C THR A 5 -19.03 -6.28 2.13
N ASP A 6 -18.40 -6.19 0.96
CA ASP A 6 -17.84 -7.32 0.22
C ASP A 6 -16.32 -7.34 0.26
N ARG A 7 -15.71 -6.61 1.20
CA ARG A 7 -14.26 -6.59 1.37
C ARG A 7 -13.78 -7.92 1.94
N ASN A 8 -13.08 -8.68 1.12
CA ASN A 8 -12.55 -9.97 1.49
C ASN A 8 -11.09 -9.85 1.94
N PRO A 9 -10.65 -10.69 2.91
CA PRO A 9 -9.24 -10.70 3.30
C PRO A 9 -8.34 -11.06 2.12
N VAL A 10 -7.23 -10.34 2.01
CA VAL A 10 -6.17 -10.65 1.05
C VAL A 10 -5.32 -11.78 1.65
N SER A 11 -4.94 -12.75 0.82
CA SER A 11 -4.11 -13.87 1.26
C SER A 11 -2.78 -13.39 1.83
N ARG A 12 -2.35 -14.01 2.93
CA ARG A 12 -1.05 -13.71 3.55
C ARG A 12 0.13 -14.02 2.64
N ARG A 13 -0.06 -14.83 1.60
CA ARG A 13 0.97 -15.17 0.63
C ARG A 13 1.19 -14.11 -0.44
N GLU A 14 0.24 -13.18 -0.59
CA GLU A 14 0.33 -12.15 -1.62
C GLU A 14 1.34 -11.09 -1.25
N ASP A 15 1.97 -10.55 -2.29
CA ASP A 15 2.73 -9.32 -2.19
C ASP A 15 1.88 -8.15 -2.70
N VAL A 16 2.11 -7.00 -2.12
CA VAL A 16 1.48 -5.74 -2.52
C VAL A 16 2.54 -4.68 -2.71
N VAL A 17 2.16 -3.60 -3.38
CA VAL A 17 3.00 -2.41 -3.50
C VAL A 17 2.29 -1.20 -2.94
N ARG A 18 3.08 -0.30 -2.36
CA ARG A 18 2.66 1.02 -1.90
C ARG A 18 3.43 2.08 -2.64
N TYR A 19 2.73 3.03 -3.26
CA TYR A 19 3.36 4.17 -3.90
C TYR A 19 3.60 5.29 -2.89
N ALA A 20 4.78 5.90 -2.97
CA ALA A 20 5.11 7.11 -2.21
C ALA A 20 5.74 8.14 -3.14
N GLY A 21 5.27 9.38 -3.05
CA GLY A 21 5.83 10.49 -3.82
C GLY A 21 7.25 10.85 -3.35
N GLN A 22 7.97 11.60 -4.17
CA GLN A 22 9.37 11.96 -3.91
C GLN A 22 9.63 12.51 -2.50
N ARG A 23 8.71 13.33 -1.97
CA ARG A 23 8.87 13.94 -0.64
C ARG A 23 8.86 12.93 0.50
N LYS A 24 8.37 11.73 0.25
CA LYS A 24 8.29 10.65 1.24
C LYS A 24 9.35 9.59 1.00
N CYS A 25 10.35 9.89 0.18
CA CYS A 25 11.44 8.98 -0.16
C CYS A 25 12.78 9.58 0.23
N ASP A 26 13.71 8.70 0.64
CA ASP A 26 15.10 9.05 0.92
C ASP A 26 15.99 8.18 0.04
N ASN A 27 16.59 8.78 -0.99
CA ASN A 27 17.35 8.06 -2.00
C ASN A 27 16.50 6.96 -2.65
N ASP A 28 16.89 5.70 -2.52
CA ASP A 28 16.24 4.56 -3.16
C ASP A 28 15.21 3.88 -2.28
N LYS A 29 14.80 4.51 -1.18
CA LYS A 29 13.89 3.91 -0.20
C LYS A 29 12.73 4.85 0.12
N ILE A 30 11.58 4.25 0.41
CA ILE A 30 10.44 4.99 0.94
C ILE A 30 10.66 5.17 2.44
N ASP A 31 10.52 6.40 2.93
CA ASP A 31 10.54 6.67 4.38
C ASP A 31 9.29 6.13 5.07
N GLY A 32 9.36 5.97 6.39
CA GLY A 32 8.23 5.49 7.19
C GLY A 32 6.96 6.29 6.95
N ILE A 33 7.06 7.61 6.79
CA ILE A 33 5.91 8.49 6.50
C ILE A 33 5.18 8.10 5.21
N GLY A 34 5.87 7.46 4.25
CA GLY A 34 5.26 6.97 3.01
C GLY A 34 4.30 5.81 3.22
N PHE A 35 4.34 5.18 4.39
CA PHE A 35 3.46 4.06 4.78
C PHE A 35 2.36 4.49 5.76
N LEU A 36 2.11 5.77 5.88
CA LEU A 36 1.02 6.30 6.70
C LEU A 36 -0.03 6.94 5.79
N SER A 37 -1.29 6.70 6.11
CA SER A 37 -2.39 7.30 5.37
C SER A 37 -2.63 8.73 5.82
N HIS A 38 -3.36 9.49 5.01
CA HIS A 38 -3.88 10.78 5.41
C HIS A 38 -5.07 10.57 6.38
N ARG A 39 -5.28 11.51 7.32
CA ARG A 39 -6.36 11.42 8.30
C ARG A 39 -7.75 11.23 7.67
N ASP A 40 -7.95 11.71 6.44
CA ASP A 40 -9.23 11.60 5.74
C ASP A 40 -9.51 10.18 5.22
N HIS A 41 -8.56 9.25 5.37
CA HIS A 41 -8.68 7.89 4.87
C HIS A 41 -9.16 6.90 5.94
N ASN A 42 -9.63 7.37 7.09
CA ASN A 42 -10.26 6.55 8.13
C ASN A 42 -9.40 5.38 8.62
N GLY A 43 -8.09 5.56 8.70
CA GLY A 43 -7.18 4.51 9.15
C GLY A 43 -6.93 3.41 8.13
N GLU A 44 -7.23 3.65 6.87
CA GLU A 44 -7.00 2.71 5.78
C GLU A 44 -5.79 3.11 4.96
N LEU A 45 -4.79 2.25 4.91
CA LEU A 45 -3.61 2.45 4.06
C LEU A 45 -3.84 1.76 2.72
N SER A 46 -3.87 2.52 1.63
CA SER A 46 -4.06 1.99 0.29
C SER A 46 -2.82 1.28 -0.22
N VAL A 47 -2.99 0.10 -0.76
CA VAL A 47 -1.97 -0.68 -1.44
C VAL A 47 -2.56 -1.31 -2.70
N ASN A 48 -1.71 -1.86 -3.56
CA ASN A 48 -2.16 -2.56 -4.77
C ASN A 48 -1.60 -3.97 -4.81
N ARG A 49 -2.43 -4.92 -5.19
CA ARG A 49 -2.12 -6.35 -5.20
C ARG A 49 -1.42 -6.74 -6.49
N LEU A 50 -0.33 -7.51 -6.37
CA LEU A 50 0.43 -8.00 -7.52
C LEU A 50 -0.09 -9.32 -8.09
N ALA A 51 -0.79 -10.11 -7.27
CA ALA A 51 -1.16 -11.48 -7.62
C ALA A 51 -1.93 -11.59 -8.93
N GLY A 52 -1.46 -12.44 -9.82
CA GLY A 52 -2.16 -12.77 -11.05
C GLY A 52 -2.11 -11.73 -12.16
N LEU A 53 -1.35 -10.63 -11.99
CA LEU A 53 -1.31 -9.55 -12.98
C LEU A 53 -0.35 -9.80 -14.13
N ALA A 54 0.82 -10.40 -13.84
CA ALA A 54 1.86 -10.60 -14.83
C ALA A 54 2.83 -11.68 -14.39
N GLU A 55 3.75 -12.08 -15.29
CA GLU A 55 4.75 -13.10 -14.96
C GLU A 55 5.84 -12.59 -14.04
N THR A 56 6.16 -11.29 -14.12
CA THR A 56 7.15 -10.65 -13.24
C THR A 56 6.50 -9.58 -12.39
N ASP A 57 7.07 -9.33 -11.21
CA ASP A 57 6.58 -8.30 -10.33
C ASP A 57 6.74 -6.90 -10.95
N ALA A 58 7.83 -6.64 -11.66
CA ALA A 58 8.03 -5.36 -12.35
C ALA A 58 6.94 -5.09 -13.38
N ASP A 59 6.55 -6.10 -14.16
CA ASP A 59 5.46 -5.97 -15.13
C ASP A 59 4.12 -5.76 -14.43
N ALA A 60 3.89 -6.44 -13.31
CA ALA A 60 2.69 -6.25 -12.49
C ALA A 60 2.61 -4.80 -11.97
N VAL A 61 3.71 -4.24 -11.50
CA VAL A 61 3.76 -2.85 -11.03
C VAL A 61 3.46 -1.88 -12.18
N ALA A 62 3.97 -2.15 -13.38
CA ALA A 62 3.67 -1.34 -14.56
C ALA A 62 2.17 -1.34 -14.90
N ILE A 63 1.51 -2.49 -14.75
CA ILE A 63 0.06 -2.61 -14.93
C ILE A 63 -0.66 -1.80 -13.86
N ILE A 64 -0.29 -1.95 -12.59
CA ILE A 64 -0.88 -1.20 -11.48
C ILE A 64 -0.77 0.31 -11.72
N ARG A 65 0.38 0.77 -12.22
CA ARG A 65 0.58 2.18 -12.53
C ARG A 65 -0.47 2.71 -13.51
N SER A 66 -0.93 1.88 -14.43
CA SER A 66 -1.95 2.27 -15.41
C SER A 66 -3.37 2.23 -14.85
N LEU A 67 -3.60 1.51 -13.75
CA LEU A 67 -4.93 1.30 -13.16
C LEU A 67 -5.19 2.14 -11.91
N CYS A 68 -4.15 2.44 -11.12
CA CYS A 68 -4.33 3.05 -9.81
C CYS A 68 -4.90 4.47 -9.89
N HIS A 69 -5.72 4.82 -8.88
CA HIS A 69 -6.34 6.14 -8.76
C HIS A 69 -5.40 7.10 -8.03
N LEU A 70 -4.15 7.16 -8.49
CA LEU A 70 -3.11 8.01 -7.90
C LEU A 70 -2.44 8.84 -8.98
N LYS A 71 -2.00 10.02 -8.58
CA LYS A 71 -1.18 10.85 -9.44
C LYS A 71 0.28 10.43 -9.25
N ILE A 72 0.82 9.74 -10.24
CA ILE A 72 2.16 9.15 -10.16
C ILE A 72 3.20 10.12 -10.71
N GLY A 73 4.14 10.52 -9.86
CA GLY A 73 5.31 11.31 -10.25
C GLY A 73 6.49 10.41 -10.63
N SER A 74 7.38 10.93 -11.47
CA SER A 74 8.54 10.17 -11.98
C SER A 74 9.59 9.87 -10.90
N ASN A 75 9.63 10.63 -9.83
CA ASN A 75 10.65 10.54 -8.78
C ASN A 75 10.16 9.88 -7.49
N GLY A 76 8.94 9.36 -7.48
CA GLY A 76 8.45 8.54 -6.38
C GLY A 76 8.91 7.10 -6.51
N LEU A 77 8.48 6.27 -5.58
CA LEU A 77 8.82 4.85 -5.53
C LEU A 77 7.59 4.01 -5.23
N TRP A 78 7.58 2.80 -5.79
CA TRP A 78 6.69 1.72 -5.38
C TRP A 78 7.48 0.79 -4.48
N GLY A 79 7.05 0.60 -3.24
CA GLY A 79 7.66 -0.36 -2.32
C GLY A 79 6.84 -1.64 -2.27
N GLN A 80 7.49 -2.78 -2.44
CA GLN A 80 6.85 -4.09 -2.43
C GLN A 80 7.12 -4.80 -1.12
N PHE A 81 6.07 -5.36 -0.53
CA PHE A 81 6.20 -6.17 0.68
C PHE A 81 5.15 -7.28 0.71
N ASN A 82 5.44 -8.32 1.51
CA ASN A 82 4.55 -9.45 1.69
C ASN A 82 3.50 -9.14 2.76
N ILE A 83 2.24 -9.46 2.48
CA ILE A 83 1.13 -9.17 3.39
C ILE A 83 1.28 -9.91 4.72
N GLY A 84 1.57 -11.20 4.69
CA GLY A 84 1.70 -11.99 5.92
C GLY A 84 2.81 -11.46 6.83
N ASP A 85 3.97 -11.12 6.25
CA ASP A 85 5.08 -10.55 7.00
C ASP A 85 4.72 -9.19 7.60
N ALA A 86 4.09 -8.32 6.80
CA ALA A 86 3.68 -6.99 7.26
C ALA A 86 2.66 -7.08 8.39
N ILE A 87 1.64 -7.93 8.25
CA ILE A 87 0.61 -8.12 9.27
C ILE A 87 1.22 -8.65 10.57
N ASP A 88 2.11 -9.64 10.48
CA ASP A 88 2.77 -10.18 11.67
C ASP A 88 3.58 -9.12 12.42
N ARG A 89 4.34 -8.30 11.68
CA ARG A 89 5.11 -7.21 12.28
C ARG A 89 4.21 -6.15 12.92
N LEU A 90 3.11 -5.80 12.27
CA LEU A 90 2.18 -4.80 12.80
C LEU A 90 1.47 -5.30 14.05
N ARG A 91 1.08 -6.57 14.09
CA ARG A 91 0.37 -7.15 15.23
C ARG A 91 1.23 -7.26 16.49
N ASP A 92 2.55 -7.16 16.37
CA ASP A 92 3.44 -7.07 17.52
C ASP A 92 3.40 -5.69 18.19
N ILE A 93 2.84 -4.69 17.52
CA ILE A 93 2.67 -3.36 18.08
C ILE A 93 1.41 -3.34 18.93
N ALA A 94 1.48 -2.75 20.13
CA ALA A 94 0.31 -2.63 21.00
C ALA A 94 -0.85 -1.93 20.25
N ASP A 95 -2.06 -2.43 20.47
CA ASP A 95 -3.30 -1.92 19.88
C ASP A 95 -3.49 -2.22 18.39
N LEU A 96 -2.57 -2.95 17.75
CA LEU A 96 -2.69 -3.35 16.34
C LEU A 96 -2.93 -4.85 16.14
N ASP A 97 -3.36 -5.56 17.15
CA ASP A 97 -3.63 -7.01 17.06
C ASP A 97 -4.77 -7.36 16.08
N GLY A 98 -5.63 -6.42 15.78
CA GLY A 98 -6.75 -6.59 14.85
C GLY A 98 -6.47 -6.14 13.40
N VAL A 99 -5.24 -5.73 13.08
CA VAL A 99 -4.89 -5.28 11.73
C VAL A 99 -5.03 -6.41 10.72
N LEU A 100 -5.58 -6.09 9.56
CA LEU A 100 -5.68 -7.02 8.44
C LEU A 100 -5.66 -6.27 7.11
N CYS A 101 -5.51 -7.02 6.02
CA CYS A 101 -5.55 -6.47 4.67
C CYS A 101 -6.81 -6.95 3.95
N LEU A 102 -7.58 -6.02 3.41
CA LEU A 102 -8.84 -6.28 2.74
C LEU A 102 -8.79 -5.85 1.29
N ALA A 103 -9.31 -6.70 0.40
CA ALA A 103 -9.52 -6.32 -0.99
C ALA A 103 -10.55 -5.18 -1.05
N ASP A 104 -10.27 -4.18 -1.87
CA ASP A 104 -11.11 -2.99 -2.02
C ASP A 104 -11.07 -2.48 -3.46
N PRO A 105 -11.57 -3.26 -4.42
CA PRO A 105 -11.52 -2.85 -5.82
C PRO A 105 -12.24 -1.52 -6.02
N LEU A 106 -11.66 -0.64 -6.82
CA LEU A 106 -12.19 0.69 -7.08
C LEU A 106 -12.88 0.73 -8.44
N PRO A 107 -14.10 1.28 -8.54
CA PRO A 107 -14.76 1.49 -9.83
C PRO A 107 -14.08 2.63 -10.58
N ALA A 108 -14.29 2.67 -11.90
CA ALA A 108 -13.84 3.78 -12.72
C ALA A 108 -14.42 5.11 -12.22
N GLU A 109 -13.58 6.14 -12.20
CA GLU A 109 -13.96 7.50 -11.80
C GLU A 109 -13.23 8.50 -12.70
N ASP A 110 -13.98 9.44 -13.28
CA ASP A 110 -13.43 10.54 -14.08
C ASP A 110 -12.31 10.05 -15.04
N ALA A 111 -11.07 10.44 -14.76
CA ALA A 111 -9.91 10.10 -15.58
C ALA A 111 -9.28 8.74 -15.24
N TYR A 112 -9.83 8.02 -14.26
CA TYR A 112 -9.25 6.76 -13.79
C TYR A 112 -10.09 5.56 -14.21
N PRO A 113 -9.44 4.48 -14.71
CA PRO A 113 -10.15 3.23 -15.02
C PRO A 113 -10.53 2.47 -13.75
N ASP A 114 -11.25 1.36 -13.90
CA ASP A 114 -11.43 0.41 -12.80
C ASP A 114 -10.07 -0.04 -12.28
N ASP A 115 -9.94 -0.11 -10.96
CA ASP A 115 -8.74 -0.68 -10.33
C ASP A 115 -9.13 -1.90 -9.48
N PRO A 116 -9.10 -3.10 -10.06
CA PRO A 116 -9.41 -4.33 -9.32
C PRO A 116 -8.30 -4.74 -8.34
N THR A 117 -7.12 -4.11 -8.42
CA THR A 117 -5.96 -4.48 -7.58
C THR A 117 -5.93 -3.77 -6.25
N HIS A 118 -6.75 -2.72 -6.05
CA HIS A 118 -6.73 -1.92 -4.84
C HIS A 118 -7.10 -2.75 -3.62
N ALA A 119 -6.37 -2.53 -2.52
CA ALA A 119 -6.62 -3.13 -1.22
C ALA A 119 -6.26 -2.13 -0.13
N VAL A 120 -6.68 -2.40 1.10
CA VAL A 120 -6.37 -1.54 2.24
C VAL A 120 -5.85 -2.37 3.40
N ILE A 121 -4.89 -1.83 4.14
CA ILE A 121 -4.44 -2.36 5.42
C ILE A 121 -5.07 -1.49 6.50
N CYS A 122 -5.81 -2.09 7.41
CA CYS A 122 -6.56 -1.35 8.43
C CYS A 122 -6.83 -2.20 9.68
N PRO A 123 -7.10 -1.57 10.83
CA PRO A 123 -7.00 -0.15 11.10
C PRO A 123 -5.55 0.27 11.39
N LEU A 124 -5.12 1.38 10.87
CA LEU A 124 -3.79 1.94 11.11
C LEU A 124 -3.90 3.43 11.51
N PRO A 125 -2.91 3.96 12.27
CA PRO A 125 -2.86 5.40 12.49
C PRO A 125 -2.57 6.15 11.19
N TYR A 126 -3.02 7.40 11.13
CA TYR A 126 -2.62 8.29 10.04
C TYR A 126 -1.36 9.07 10.44
N ASP A 127 -0.83 9.85 9.50
CA ASP A 127 0.36 10.68 9.72
C ASP A 127 -0.02 11.89 10.59
N ASP A 128 0.07 11.72 11.91
CA ASP A 128 -0.29 12.72 12.91
C ASP A 128 0.89 13.20 13.76
N GLY A 129 2.11 12.77 13.41
CA GLY A 129 3.33 13.16 14.11
C GLY A 129 3.56 12.46 15.45
N THR A 130 2.74 11.47 15.81
CA THR A 130 2.93 10.73 17.06
C THR A 130 4.02 9.67 16.94
N GLU A 131 4.60 9.28 18.08
CA GLU A 131 5.56 8.18 18.12
C GLU A 131 4.93 6.87 17.66
N PHE A 132 3.65 6.67 17.97
CA PHE A 132 2.91 5.48 17.54
C PHE A 132 2.83 5.42 16.01
N ALA A 133 2.46 6.51 15.36
CA ALA A 133 2.41 6.57 13.89
C ALA A 133 3.80 6.34 13.29
N ASP A 134 4.84 6.95 13.85
CA ASP A 134 6.22 6.76 13.37
C ASP A 134 6.64 5.29 13.48
N LEU A 135 6.31 4.62 14.58
CA LEU A 135 6.61 3.20 14.76
C LEU A 135 5.93 2.34 13.69
N VAL A 136 4.66 2.62 13.40
CA VAL A 136 3.90 1.89 12.36
C VAL A 136 4.52 2.11 10.98
N GLY A 137 4.82 3.35 10.63
CA GLY A 137 5.47 3.67 9.36
C GLY A 137 6.82 2.98 9.20
N ASP A 138 7.65 3.03 10.22
CA ASP A 138 8.98 2.38 10.20
C ASP A 138 8.87 0.86 10.13
N THR A 139 7.87 0.28 10.77
CA THR A 139 7.62 -1.16 10.72
C THR A 139 7.33 -1.61 9.28
N LEU A 140 6.48 -0.88 8.57
CA LEU A 140 6.18 -1.18 7.16
C LEU A 140 7.38 -0.90 6.26
N LYS A 141 8.09 0.18 6.49
CA LYS A 141 9.34 0.48 5.77
C LYS A 141 10.31 -0.70 5.84
N ASN A 142 10.47 -1.28 7.02
CA ASN A 142 11.39 -2.40 7.22
C ASN A 142 10.90 -3.71 6.60
N ALA A 143 9.63 -3.81 6.26
CA ALA A 143 9.07 -4.97 5.58
C ALA A 143 9.29 -4.95 4.07
N VAL A 144 9.67 -3.81 3.49
CA VAL A 144 9.85 -3.67 2.04
C VAL A 144 11.05 -4.48 1.57
N GLY A 145 10.83 -5.33 0.56
CA GLY A 145 11.89 -6.13 -0.05
C GLY A 145 12.43 -5.54 -1.35
N ASN A 146 11.58 -4.93 -2.15
CA ASN A 146 11.97 -4.36 -3.45
C ASN A 146 11.33 -2.97 -3.63
N ASN A 147 12.02 -2.11 -4.39
CA ASN A 147 11.50 -0.81 -4.77
C ASN A 147 11.55 -0.66 -6.29
N TYR A 148 10.54 0.01 -6.85
CA TYR A 148 10.44 0.25 -8.29
C TYR A 148 10.26 1.73 -8.57
N TYR A 149 10.99 2.26 -9.54
CA TYR A 149 10.84 3.63 -10.02
C TYR A 149 9.81 3.66 -11.14
N PRO A 150 8.75 4.49 -11.04
CA PRO A 150 7.74 4.55 -12.10
C PRO A 150 8.31 4.88 -13.47
N GLY A 151 9.31 5.75 -13.53
CA GLY A 151 9.94 6.17 -14.79
C GLY A 151 10.79 5.10 -15.47
N ARG A 152 11.01 3.95 -14.82
CA ARG A 152 11.82 2.83 -15.33
C ARG A 152 11.00 1.58 -15.63
N LEU A 153 9.72 1.70 -15.48
CA LEU A 153 8.78 0.58 -15.72
C LEU A 153 8.30 0.52 -17.15
#